data_ea8b66dc204c4d09aa314b840bedd4cd
#
_entry.id   ea8b66dc204c4d09aa314b840bedd4cd
#
_cell.length_a   1.000
_cell.length_b   1.000
_cell.length_c   1.000
_cell.angle_alpha   90.00
_cell.angle_beta   90.00
_cell.angle_gamma   90.00
#
_symmetry.space_group_name_H-M   'P 1'
#
loop_
_entity.id
_entity.type
_entity.pdbx_description
1 polymer ?
#
loop_
_entity_poly.entity_id
_entity_poly.type
_entity_poly.pdbx_seq_one_letter_code
_entity_poly.pdbx_strand_id
1 'polypeptide(L)'
;EAPTCSAKTGLGIENVLETLVNVIPAPVGDREAPLQALIVDSWFDNYLGVVSLVRVKQGRVRKGDKMLMKSTGQTHIITSVGIFNPKHTETGMLEAGEVGFVIAGIKDIFGAPVGDTITLATTPEVATLPGFKKVKPQVYAGLFPIDASDFEPFREALHKLQINDSALFFEPESSDALGFGFRCGFLGMLHMEIVQERLEREYDLDLISSAPTVIYEAVMKNGQTIYIDSPSKMPEGSTVEDLREPIAECNILVPQEYLGNVMTLCVERRGIQKDMKFLGKQVAITFEIPMAEVVMDFFDRLKSCSRGFASLDYNFVRFESSSLVKVDVLINGDKVDALAMICHRQDARHRGIALVEKMKELIPRQMFDVAIQAAIGAQIIARSTVKAMRKNVLAKCYGGDVSRKK
;
A
#
# COMPACT_ATOMS: atom_id res chain seq x y z
N GLU A 1 20.95 31.63 2.13
CA GLU A 1 21.67 30.33 2.11
C GLU A 1 21.09 29.42 3.20
N ALA A 2 21.01 28.13 2.93
CA ALA A 2 20.55 27.17 3.91
C ALA A 2 21.63 26.90 4.96
N PRO A 3 21.31 26.86 6.27
CA PRO A 3 22.29 26.51 7.29
C PRO A 3 22.74 25.04 7.17
N THR A 4 24.04 24.83 7.34
CA THR A 4 24.61 23.47 7.30
C THR A 4 24.62 22.87 8.69
N CYS A 5 24.29 21.58 8.80
CA CYS A 5 24.30 20.86 10.06
C CYS A 5 24.74 19.39 9.90
N SER A 6 25.09 18.76 11.01
CA SER A 6 25.39 17.34 11.10
C SER A 6 24.60 16.71 12.26
N ALA A 7 23.64 15.89 11.96
CA ALA A 7 22.85 15.16 12.95
C ALA A 7 23.74 14.23 13.81
N LYS A 8 24.81 13.64 13.23
CA LYS A 8 25.72 12.73 13.92
C LYS A 8 26.53 13.42 15.02
N THR A 9 26.97 14.66 14.77
CA THR A 9 27.87 15.41 15.70
C THR A 9 27.13 16.50 16.48
N GLY A 10 25.88 16.81 16.14
CA GLY A 10 25.13 17.93 16.71
C GLY A 10 25.55 19.31 16.18
N LEU A 11 26.55 19.38 15.29
CA LEU A 11 27.07 20.63 14.77
C LEU A 11 26.01 21.38 13.96
N GLY A 12 25.78 22.65 14.27
CA GLY A 12 24.89 23.55 13.53
C GLY A 12 23.39 23.33 13.77
N ILE A 13 22.98 22.42 14.65
CA ILE A 13 21.54 22.15 14.93
C ILE A 13 20.86 23.39 15.53
N GLU A 14 21.48 24.06 16.49
CA GLU A 14 20.94 25.29 17.10
C GLU A 14 20.72 26.38 16.03
N ASN A 15 21.67 26.55 15.11
CA ASN A 15 21.54 27.52 14.01
C ASN A 15 20.37 27.18 13.06
N VAL A 16 20.12 25.88 12.80
CA VAL A 16 18.95 25.45 12.02
C VAL A 16 17.65 25.81 12.76
N LEU A 17 17.57 25.53 14.06
CA LEU A 17 16.38 25.82 14.87
C LEU A 17 16.11 27.34 14.97
N GLU A 18 17.15 28.15 15.22
CA GLU A 18 17.03 29.60 15.23
C GLU A 18 16.62 30.17 13.87
N THR A 19 17.16 29.62 12.79
CA THR A 19 16.78 29.99 11.42
C THR A 19 15.32 29.69 11.15
N LEU A 20 14.82 28.52 11.58
CA LEU A 20 13.41 28.15 11.45
C LEU A 20 12.50 29.14 12.17
N VAL A 21 12.83 29.50 13.42
CA VAL A 21 12.03 30.44 14.21
C VAL A 21 12.01 31.85 13.57
N ASN A 22 13.14 32.30 13.00
CA ASN A 22 13.27 33.65 12.42
C ASN A 22 12.69 33.75 11.00
N VAL A 23 12.72 32.66 10.20
CA VAL A 23 12.37 32.71 8.77
C VAL A 23 10.94 32.24 8.52
N ILE A 24 10.43 31.26 9.28
CA ILE A 24 9.08 30.76 9.08
C ILE A 24 8.08 31.74 9.71
N PRO A 25 7.14 32.30 8.92
CA PRO A 25 6.14 33.21 9.47
C PRO A 25 5.20 32.48 10.43
N ALA A 26 4.77 33.16 11.49
CA ALA A 26 3.75 32.66 12.39
C ALA A 26 2.43 32.37 11.66
N PRO A 27 1.62 31.39 12.12
CA PRO A 27 0.31 31.14 11.56
C PRO A 27 -0.56 32.39 11.55
N VAL A 28 -1.25 32.63 10.45
CA VAL A 28 -2.18 33.76 10.28
C VAL A 28 -3.59 33.28 10.53
N GLY A 29 -4.34 33.98 11.35
CA GLY A 29 -5.76 33.70 11.63
C GLY A 29 -6.36 34.73 12.58
N ASP A 30 -7.70 34.91 12.49
CA ASP A 30 -8.45 35.79 13.38
C ASP A 30 -9.14 34.94 14.46
N ARG A 31 -8.86 35.21 15.71
CA ARG A 31 -9.41 34.50 16.88
C ARG A 31 -10.89 34.82 17.14
N GLU A 32 -11.36 35.98 16.68
CA GLU A 32 -12.76 36.42 16.86
C GLU A 32 -13.65 36.05 15.67
N ALA A 33 -13.08 35.54 14.57
CA ALA A 33 -13.83 35.04 13.44
C ALA A 33 -14.63 33.75 13.80
N PRO A 34 -15.63 33.36 13.02
CA PRO A 34 -16.30 32.07 13.15
C PRO A 34 -15.29 30.91 13.05
N LEU A 35 -15.51 29.87 13.87
CA LEU A 35 -14.62 28.70 13.88
C LEU A 35 -14.52 28.05 12.51
N GLN A 36 -13.29 27.85 12.10
CA GLN A 36 -12.92 27.08 10.90
C GLN A 36 -11.67 26.26 11.22
N ALA A 37 -11.84 24.96 11.43
CA ALA A 37 -10.76 24.03 11.75
C ALA A 37 -10.74 22.87 10.77
N LEU A 38 -9.54 22.43 10.40
CA LEU A 38 -9.30 21.28 9.51
C LEU A 38 -8.94 20.07 10.35
N ILE A 39 -9.59 18.93 10.10
CA ILE A 39 -9.14 17.63 10.63
C ILE A 39 -7.94 17.19 9.83
N VAL A 40 -6.77 17.10 10.46
CA VAL A 40 -5.52 16.67 9.82
C VAL A 40 -5.23 15.20 10.05
N ASP A 41 -5.76 14.63 11.13
CA ASP A 41 -5.67 13.22 11.47
C ASP A 41 -6.83 12.82 12.40
N SER A 42 -7.16 11.53 12.45
CA SER A 42 -8.15 10.97 13.39
C SER A 42 -7.78 9.53 13.72
N TRP A 43 -8.05 9.10 14.95
CA TRP A 43 -7.91 7.70 15.36
C TRP A 43 -9.01 7.31 16.33
N PHE A 44 -9.23 6.03 16.46
CA PHE A 44 -10.24 5.49 17.35
C PHE A 44 -9.61 5.07 18.68
N ASP A 45 -10.15 5.61 19.76
CA ASP A 45 -9.84 5.18 21.14
C ASP A 45 -11.06 4.44 21.71
N ASN A 46 -10.83 3.28 22.32
CA ASN A 46 -11.94 2.44 22.84
C ASN A 46 -12.76 3.09 23.94
N TYR A 47 -12.21 4.08 24.66
CA TYR A 47 -12.85 4.79 25.77
C TYR A 47 -13.39 6.16 25.36
N LEU A 48 -12.67 6.87 24.51
CA LEU A 48 -12.95 8.25 24.12
C LEU A 48 -13.77 8.35 22.82
N GLY A 49 -13.81 7.27 22.03
CA GLY A 49 -14.33 7.27 20.66
C GLY A 49 -13.31 7.86 19.68
N VAL A 50 -13.78 8.53 18.63
CA VAL A 50 -12.90 9.19 17.67
C VAL A 50 -12.23 10.41 18.30
N VAL A 51 -10.90 10.43 18.29
CA VAL A 51 -10.06 11.57 18.64
C VAL A 51 -9.59 12.20 17.34
N SER A 52 -9.93 13.47 17.11
CA SER A 52 -9.54 14.21 15.92
C SER A 52 -8.42 15.18 16.23
N LEU A 53 -7.30 15.08 15.48
CA LEU A 53 -6.25 16.09 15.47
C LEU A 53 -6.68 17.21 14.52
N VAL A 54 -6.77 18.42 15.03
CA VAL A 54 -7.29 19.55 14.26
C VAL A 54 -6.28 20.70 14.20
N ARG A 55 -6.29 21.39 13.07
CA ARG A 55 -5.64 22.68 12.90
C ARG A 55 -6.70 23.77 12.85
N VAL A 56 -6.71 24.67 13.82
CA VAL A 56 -7.62 25.81 13.84
C VAL A 56 -7.08 26.90 12.90
N LYS A 57 -7.85 27.21 11.86
CA LYS A 57 -7.51 28.26 10.87
C LYS A 57 -8.07 29.62 11.28
N GLN A 58 -9.30 29.65 11.78
CA GLN A 58 -10.01 30.85 12.21
C GLN A 58 -10.82 30.53 13.46
N GLY A 59 -11.04 31.55 14.30
CA GLY A 59 -11.87 31.43 15.47
C GLY A 59 -11.23 30.65 16.60
N ARG A 60 -12.07 30.07 17.44
CA ARG A 60 -11.68 29.25 18.58
C ARG A 60 -12.68 28.13 18.80
N VAL A 61 -12.21 27.04 19.39
CA VAL A 61 -13.00 25.86 19.76
C VAL A 61 -12.77 25.56 21.25
N ARG A 62 -13.85 25.31 21.99
CA ARG A 62 -13.82 25.10 23.44
C ARG A 62 -14.54 23.81 23.84
N LYS A 63 -14.15 23.27 24.99
CA LYS A 63 -14.90 22.22 25.64
C LYS A 63 -16.35 22.72 25.93
N GLY A 64 -17.34 21.89 25.57
CA GLY A 64 -18.77 22.21 25.68
C GLY A 64 -19.39 22.84 24.45
N ASP A 65 -18.58 23.28 23.46
CA ASP A 65 -19.10 23.80 22.21
C ASP A 65 -19.82 22.70 21.41
N LYS A 66 -20.88 23.09 20.69
CA LYS A 66 -21.58 22.22 19.76
C LYS A 66 -20.96 22.42 18.38
N MET A 67 -20.06 21.50 18.01
CA MET A 67 -19.42 21.51 16.68
C MET A 67 -20.31 20.89 15.61
N LEU A 68 -20.09 21.31 14.36
CA LEU A 68 -20.70 20.79 13.14
C LEU A 68 -19.61 20.25 12.22
N MET A 69 -19.74 19.00 11.81
CA MET A 69 -18.93 18.37 10.76
C MET A 69 -19.50 18.76 9.41
N LYS A 70 -18.72 19.41 8.56
CA LYS A 70 -19.22 19.96 7.26
C LYS A 70 -19.57 18.88 6.24
N SER A 71 -18.81 17.77 6.20
CA SER A 71 -19.02 16.69 5.23
C SER A 71 -20.26 15.84 5.56
N THR A 72 -20.49 15.55 6.85
CA THR A 72 -21.57 14.67 7.29
C THR A 72 -22.84 15.44 7.71
N GLY A 73 -22.70 16.75 8.00
CA GLY A 73 -23.79 17.58 8.55
C GLY A 73 -24.15 17.24 10.01
N GLN A 74 -23.42 16.34 10.64
CA GLN A 74 -23.67 15.91 12.00
C GLN A 74 -23.12 16.91 13.02
N THR A 75 -23.80 17.04 14.16
CA THR A 75 -23.36 17.89 15.26
C THR A 75 -23.02 17.08 16.49
N HIS A 76 -21.91 17.44 17.14
CA HIS A 76 -21.42 16.77 18.33
C HIS A 76 -21.03 17.78 19.41
N ILE A 77 -21.19 17.40 20.68
CA ILE A 77 -20.74 18.23 21.80
C ILE A 77 -19.32 17.86 22.14
N ILE A 78 -18.42 18.85 22.16
CA ILE A 78 -17.02 18.67 22.48
C ILE A 78 -16.87 18.38 23.98
N THR A 79 -16.29 17.23 24.30
CA THR A 79 -16.06 16.76 25.68
C THR A 79 -14.66 17.10 26.18
N SER A 80 -13.66 17.15 25.29
CA SER A 80 -12.30 17.53 25.65
C SER A 80 -11.59 18.21 24.46
N VAL A 81 -10.72 19.17 24.79
CA VAL A 81 -9.87 19.91 23.86
C VAL A 81 -8.50 20.09 24.49
N GLY A 82 -7.43 19.88 23.73
CA GLY A 82 -6.08 20.05 24.23
C GLY A 82 -5.00 19.88 23.19
N ILE A 83 -3.77 19.77 23.64
CA ILE A 83 -2.56 19.63 22.84
C ILE A 83 -1.75 18.39 23.21
N PHE A 84 -0.80 18.01 22.38
CA PHE A 84 0.20 16.97 22.68
C PHE A 84 1.54 17.62 23.06
N ASN A 85 2.04 17.30 24.29
CA ASN A 85 3.33 17.84 24.78
C ASN A 85 4.09 16.77 25.62
N PRO A 86 4.74 15.80 25.07
CA PRO A 86 4.28 14.90 23.98
C PRO A 86 3.02 14.13 24.36
N LYS A 87 2.68 14.11 25.67
CA LYS A 87 1.47 13.47 26.21
C LYS A 87 0.25 14.37 25.98
N HIS A 88 -0.89 13.73 25.96
CA HIS A 88 -2.21 14.33 25.92
C HIS A 88 -2.39 15.31 27.10
N THR A 89 -2.57 16.59 26.82
CA THR A 89 -2.73 17.66 27.83
C THR A 89 -3.97 18.48 27.50
N GLU A 90 -4.97 18.44 28.37
CA GLU A 90 -6.18 19.26 28.21
C GLU A 90 -5.86 20.74 28.44
N THR A 91 -6.21 21.58 27.47
CA THR A 91 -6.12 23.04 27.54
C THR A 91 -7.49 23.69 27.65
N GLY A 92 -8.56 22.90 27.36
CA GLY A 92 -9.94 23.37 27.36
C GLY A 92 -10.31 24.25 26.15
N MET A 93 -9.37 24.74 25.41
CA MET A 93 -9.58 25.60 24.22
C MET A 93 -8.40 25.51 23.27
N LEU A 94 -8.68 25.65 21.96
CA LEU A 94 -7.70 25.93 20.89
C LEU A 94 -8.13 27.16 20.10
N GLU A 95 -7.18 27.99 19.72
CA GLU A 95 -7.37 29.24 18.97
C GLU A 95 -6.76 29.19 17.56
N ALA A 96 -7.11 30.16 16.74
CA ALA A 96 -6.57 30.30 15.39
C ALA A 96 -5.03 30.23 15.38
N GLY A 97 -4.48 29.35 14.54
CA GLY A 97 -3.05 29.05 14.41
C GLY A 97 -2.58 27.85 15.20
N GLU A 98 -3.37 27.34 16.16
CA GLU A 98 -3.00 26.20 16.99
C GLU A 98 -3.38 24.87 16.35
N VAL A 99 -2.63 23.83 16.73
CA VAL A 99 -2.88 22.41 16.40
C VAL A 99 -3.06 21.65 17.71
N GLY A 100 -4.12 20.85 17.78
CA GLY A 100 -4.41 20.08 18.97
C GLY A 100 -5.50 19.04 18.71
N PHE A 101 -5.95 18.38 19.75
CA PHE A 101 -7.00 17.36 19.65
C PHE A 101 -8.36 17.89 20.09
N VAL A 102 -9.39 17.32 19.47
CA VAL A 102 -10.80 17.51 19.85
C VAL A 102 -11.43 16.14 20.01
N ILE A 103 -12.12 15.96 21.15
CA ILE A 103 -12.89 14.74 21.47
C ILE A 103 -14.34 15.14 21.65
N ALA A 104 -15.25 14.43 21.00
CA ALA A 104 -16.69 14.71 21.05
C ALA A 104 -17.54 13.44 21.18
N GLY A 105 -16.96 12.34 21.69
CA GLY A 105 -17.66 11.09 21.91
C GLY A 105 -18.26 10.47 20.65
N ILE A 106 -17.67 10.72 19.49
CA ILE A 106 -18.08 10.16 18.21
C ILE A 106 -17.75 8.66 18.22
N LYS A 107 -18.77 7.82 18.18
CA LYS A 107 -18.62 6.36 18.14
C LYS A 107 -18.60 5.80 16.73
N ASP A 108 -19.16 6.54 15.78
CA ASP A 108 -19.12 6.18 14.36
C ASP A 108 -17.72 6.47 13.81
N ILE A 109 -17.09 5.45 13.35
CA ILE A 109 -15.74 5.49 12.75
C ILE A 109 -15.66 6.49 11.58
N PHE A 110 -16.73 6.62 10.81
CA PHE A 110 -16.83 7.55 9.67
C PHE A 110 -17.36 8.94 10.06
N GLY A 111 -17.63 9.19 11.34
CA GLY A 111 -18.19 10.44 11.81
C GLY A 111 -17.24 11.64 11.79
N ALA A 112 -15.92 11.42 11.67
CA ALA A 112 -14.91 12.48 11.66
C ALA A 112 -13.81 12.18 10.61
N PRO A 113 -14.12 12.26 9.31
CA PRO A 113 -13.16 11.94 8.26
C PRO A 113 -12.02 12.96 8.19
N VAL A 114 -10.81 12.46 7.96
CA VAL A 114 -9.63 13.30 7.74
C VAL A 114 -9.83 14.19 6.52
N GLY A 115 -9.45 15.47 6.65
CA GLY A 115 -9.68 16.50 5.62
C GLY A 115 -11.02 17.22 5.72
N ASP A 116 -11.89 16.83 6.65
CA ASP A 116 -13.15 17.56 6.88
C ASP A 116 -12.93 18.88 7.64
N THR A 117 -13.90 19.77 7.49
CA THR A 117 -13.93 21.06 8.17
C THR A 117 -14.88 21.00 9.36
N ILE A 118 -14.40 21.43 10.52
CA ILE A 118 -15.20 21.64 11.72
C ILE A 118 -15.55 23.12 11.84
N THR A 119 -16.81 23.40 12.10
CA THR A 119 -17.31 24.72 12.53
C THR A 119 -18.23 24.59 13.74
N LEU A 120 -18.78 25.69 14.25
CA LEU A 120 -19.80 25.65 15.29
C LEU A 120 -21.19 25.47 14.66
N ALA A 121 -22.08 24.79 15.36
CA ALA A 121 -23.47 24.63 14.93
C ALA A 121 -24.21 25.96 14.79
N THR A 122 -23.73 27.03 15.46
CA THR A 122 -24.25 28.39 15.40
C THR A 122 -23.82 29.15 14.13
N THR A 123 -22.79 28.67 13.41
CA THR A 123 -22.23 29.32 12.21
C THR A 123 -22.07 28.32 11.06
N PRO A 124 -23.16 27.64 10.64
CA PRO A 124 -23.10 26.56 9.65
C PRO A 124 -22.73 27.04 8.25
N GLU A 125 -22.84 28.33 7.94
CA GLU A 125 -22.55 28.97 6.66
C GLU A 125 -21.05 29.12 6.38
N VAL A 126 -20.17 28.87 7.36
CA VAL A 126 -18.71 28.95 7.19
C VAL A 126 -18.27 28.05 6.02
N ALA A 127 -17.43 28.59 5.14
CA ALA A 127 -16.92 27.87 4.00
C ALA A 127 -16.06 26.66 4.40
N THR A 128 -16.16 25.57 3.65
CA THR A 128 -15.29 24.41 3.83
C THR A 128 -13.85 24.76 3.43
N LEU A 129 -12.89 24.30 4.23
CA LEU A 129 -11.48 24.36 3.85
C LEU A 129 -11.21 23.38 2.70
N PRO A 130 -10.24 23.67 1.83
CA PRO A 130 -9.79 22.66 0.87
C PRO A 130 -9.25 21.45 1.66
N GLY A 131 -9.95 20.34 1.55
CA GLY A 131 -9.56 19.07 2.17
C GLY A 131 -8.40 18.40 1.42
N PHE A 132 -8.04 17.20 1.86
CA PHE A 132 -7.03 16.40 1.17
C PHE A 132 -7.61 15.80 -0.11
N LYS A 133 -6.78 15.72 -1.16
CA LYS A 133 -7.16 15.02 -2.39
C LYS A 133 -7.24 13.51 -2.10
N LYS A 134 -8.35 12.87 -2.47
CA LYS A 134 -8.44 11.41 -2.43
C LYS A 134 -7.50 10.84 -3.49
N VAL A 135 -6.49 10.13 -3.04
CA VAL A 135 -5.56 9.42 -3.92
C VAL A 135 -6.11 8.03 -4.17
N LYS A 136 -6.14 7.61 -5.44
CA LYS A 136 -6.58 6.26 -5.81
C LYS A 136 -5.47 5.27 -5.49
N PRO A 137 -5.81 4.08 -4.94
CA PRO A 137 -4.84 3.01 -4.77
C PRO A 137 -4.19 2.61 -6.11
N GLN A 138 -2.92 2.26 -6.05
CA GLN A 138 -2.14 1.84 -7.22
C GLN A 138 -1.75 0.36 -7.15
N VAL A 139 -1.68 -0.19 -5.95
CA VAL A 139 -1.31 -1.58 -5.65
C VAL A 139 -2.45 -2.24 -4.92
N TYR A 140 -2.75 -3.47 -5.29
CA TYR A 140 -3.80 -4.27 -4.67
C TYR A 140 -3.24 -5.62 -4.22
N ALA A 141 -3.60 -6.04 -3.02
CA ALA A 141 -3.31 -7.38 -2.51
C ALA A 141 -4.49 -7.90 -1.69
N GLY A 142 -4.72 -9.20 -1.73
CA GLY A 142 -5.61 -9.87 -0.80
C GLY A 142 -4.88 -10.09 0.52
N LEU A 143 -5.50 -9.71 1.63
CA LEU A 143 -5.05 -10.02 2.98
C LEU A 143 -6.03 -11.01 3.62
N PHE A 144 -5.50 -12.09 4.17
CA PHE A 144 -6.30 -13.19 4.72
C PHE A 144 -5.79 -13.52 6.12
N PRO A 145 -6.68 -13.66 7.12
CA PRO A 145 -6.27 -14.13 8.44
C PRO A 145 -5.88 -15.60 8.37
N ILE A 146 -4.87 -16.00 9.15
CA ILE A 146 -4.45 -17.42 9.25
C ILE A 146 -5.55 -18.22 9.93
N ASP A 147 -6.15 -17.68 11.00
CA ASP A 147 -7.29 -18.28 11.66
C ASP A 147 -8.60 -17.67 11.15
N ALA A 148 -9.53 -18.50 10.73
CA ALA A 148 -10.85 -18.06 10.24
C ALA A 148 -11.67 -17.32 11.31
N SER A 149 -11.41 -17.54 12.61
CA SER A 149 -12.05 -16.82 13.72
C SER A 149 -11.67 -15.34 13.78
N ASP A 150 -10.53 -14.97 13.19
CA ASP A 150 -10.02 -13.60 13.19
C ASP A 150 -10.62 -12.73 12.09
N PHE A 151 -11.52 -13.25 11.25
CA PHE A 151 -12.13 -12.47 10.17
C PHE A 151 -12.88 -11.23 10.65
N GLU A 152 -13.71 -11.34 11.70
CA GLU A 152 -14.43 -10.19 12.26
C GLU A 152 -13.51 -9.19 12.97
N PRO A 153 -12.58 -9.62 13.86
CA PRO A 153 -11.54 -8.74 14.39
C PRO A 153 -10.74 -8.03 13.30
N PHE A 154 -10.39 -8.72 12.23
CA PHE A 154 -9.66 -8.15 11.09
C PHE A 154 -10.48 -7.06 10.37
N ARG A 155 -11.77 -7.31 10.12
CA ARG A 155 -12.67 -6.30 9.53
C ARG A 155 -12.72 -5.04 10.38
N GLU A 156 -12.86 -5.18 11.70
CA GLU A 156 -12.87 -4.03 12.62
C GLU A 156 -11.54 -3.28 12.63
N ALA A 157 -10.42 -4.00 12.60
CA ALA A 157 -9.09 -3.41 12.54
C ALA A 157 -8.90 -2.58 11.26
N LEU A 158 -9.31 -3.09 10.09
CA LEU A 158 -9.26 -2.36 8.83
C LEU A 158 -10.10 -1.07 8.87
N HIS A 159 -11.30 -1.12 9.44
CA HIS A 159 -12.13 0.08 9.62
C HIS A 159 -11.46 1.10 10.53
N LYS A 160 -10.85 0.67 11.64
CA LYS A 160 -10.13 1.55 12.56
C LYS A 160 -8.90 2.19 11.90
N LEU A 161 -8.15 1.42 11.09
CA LEU A 161 -7.02 1.95 10.33
C LEU A 161 -7.44 2.98 9.28
N GLN A 162 -8.57 2.76 8.60
CA GLN A 162 -9.07 3.65 7.56
C GLN A 162 -9.41 5.06 8.08
N ILE A 163 -9.61 5.23 9.38
CA ILE A 163 -9.88 6.56 9.98
C ILE A 163 -8.70 7.50 9.75
N ASN A 164 -7.47 7.03 10.03
CA ASN A 164 -6.27 7.84 9.88
C ASN A 164 -5.52 7.59 8.56
N ASP A 165 -5.91 6.57 7.83
CA ASP A 165 -5.36 6.22 6.52
C ASP A 165 -6.46 6.25 5.46
N SER A 166 -6.81 7.45 5.00
CA SER A 166 -7.86 7.66 3.99
C SER A 166 -7.50 7.11 2.61
N ALA A 167 -6.26 6.67 2.41
CA ALA A 167 -5.80 6.04 1.18
C ALA A 167 -6.02 4.52 1.18
N LEU A 168 -6.20 3.92 2.35
CA LEU A 168 -6.51 2.49 2.48
C LEU A 168 -7.92 2.23 1.96
N PHE A 169 -8.01 1.41 0.93
CA PHE A 169 -9.24 0.87 0.40
C PHE A 169 -9.32 -0.62 0.72
N PHE A 170 -10.48 -1.14 1.04
CA PHE A 170 -10.67 -2.58 1.17
C PHE A 170 -12.11 -3.00 0.85
N GLU A 171 -12.24 -4.20 0.32
CA GLU A 171 -13.51 -4.88 0.05
C GLU A 171 -13.39 -6.37 0.41
N PRO A 172 -14.49 -7.04 0.79
CA PRO A 172 -14.46 -8.46 1.07
C PRO A 172 -13.97 -9.27 -0.15
N GLU A 173 -13.08 -10.22 0.09
CA GLU A 173 -12.58 -11.18 -0.91
C GLU A 173 -12.66 -12.58 -0.34
N SER A 174 -12.91 -13.56 -1.21
CA SER A 174 -12.82 -14.98 -0.87
C SER A 174 -11.85 -15.69 -1.79
N SER A 175 -11.03 -16.55 -1.22
CA SER A 175 -10.11 -17.43 -1.94
C SER A 175 -10.45 -18.87 -1.60
N ASP A 176 -10.47 -19.74 -2.62
CA ASP A 176 -10.69 -21.18 -2.40
C ASP A 176 -9.58 -21.80 -1.55
N ALA A 177 -8.36 -21.25 -1.64
CA ALA A 177 -7.20 -21.73 -0.90
C ALA A 177 -7.03 -21.11 0.49
N LEU A 178 -7.36 -19.81 0.67
CA LEU A 178 -7.08 -19.04 1.89
C LEU A 178 -8.34 -18.69 2.70
N GLY A 179 -9.54 -18.97 2.17
CA GLY A 179 -10.81 -18.65 2.83
C GLY A 179 -11.24 -17.19 2.66
N PHE A 180 -11.88 -16.64 3.68
CA PHE A 180 -12.38 -15.27 3.66
C PHE A 180 -11.32 -14.26 4.11
N GLY A 181 -11.23 -13.16 3.40
CA GLY A 181 -10.31 -12.05 3.67
C GLY A 181 -10.80 -10.76 3.03
N PHE A 182 -9.87 -9.86 2.78
CA PHE A 182 -10.16 -8.57 2.15
C PHE A 182 -9.18 -8.27 1.03
N ARG A 183 -9.71 -7.81 -0.09
CA ARG A 183 -8.95 -7.17 -1.16
C ARG A 183 -8.64 -5.74 -0.73
N CYS A 184 -7.38 -5.46 -0.48
CA CYS A 184 -6.91 -4.15 -0.02
C CYS A 184 -6.20 -3.40 -1.13
N GLY A 185 -6.44 -2.08 -1.20
CA GLY A 185 -5.78 -1.18 -2.13
C GLY A 185 -4.85 -0.22 -1.39
N PHE A 186 -3.65 -0.05 -1.90
CA PHE A 186 -2.55 0.69 -1.29
C PHE A 186 -1.96 1.71 -2.26
N LEU A 187 -1.28 2.74 -1.74
CA LEU A 187 -0.55 3.72 -2.55
C LEU A 187 0.70 3.15 -3.22
N GLY A 188 1.28 2.08 -2.64
CA GLY A 188 2.47 1.41 -3.11
C GLY A 188 2.87 0.28 -2.16
N MET A 189 3.99 -0.39 -2.44
CA MET A 189 4.47 -1.52 -1.64
C MET A 189 4.77 -1.16 -0.20
N LEU A 190 5.47 -0.04 0.04
CA LEU A 190 5.79 0.41 1.39
C LEU A 190 4.51 0.68 2.21
N HIS A 191 3.48 1.26 1.58
CA HIS A 191 2.20 1.45 2.25
C HIS A 191 1.55 0.11 2.63
N MET A 192 1.60 -0.89 1.74
CA MET A 192 1.12 -2.24 2.02
C MET A 192 1.84 -2.87 3.22
N GLU A 193 3.18 -2.79 3.25
CA GLU A 193 3.99 -3.31 4.34
C GLU A 193 3.68 -2.63 5.68
N ILE A 194 3.54 -1.29 5.68
CA ILE A 194 3.18 -0.53 6.88
C ILE A 194 1.78 -0.93 7.39
N VAL A 195 0.79 -1.05 6.51
CA VAL A 195 -0.56 -1.45 6.90
C VAL A 195 -0.56 -2.87 7.46
N GLN A 196 0.14 -3.80 6.82
CA GLN A 196 0.26 -5.17 7.31
C GLN A 196 0.95 -5.21 8.69
N GLU A 197 2.08 -4.53 8.84
CA GLU A 197 2.81 -4.46 10.12
C GLU A 197 1.96 -3.83 11.23
N ARG A 198 1.17 -2.81 10.92
CA ARG A 198 0.24 -2.21 11.89
C ARG A 198 -0.87 -3.17 12.30
N LEU A 199 -1.45 -3.91 11.35
CA LEU A 199 -2.46 -4.94 11.64
C LEU A 199 -1.90 -6.03 12.55
N GLU A 200 -0.67 -6.48 12.30
CA GLU A 200 0.00 -7.49 13.13
C GLU A 200 0.35 -6.95 14.52
N ARG A 201 0.90 -5.74 14.64
CA ARG A 201 1.39 -5.19 15.93
C ARG A 201 0.33 -4.52 16.79
N GLU A 202 -0.60 -3.75 16.18
CA GLU A 202 -1.58 -2.97 16.92
C GLU A 202 -2.84 -3.80 17.24
N TYR A 203 -3.14 -4.82 16.41
CA TYR A 203 -4.37 -5.61 16.52
C TYR A 203 -4.13 -7.10 16.75
N ASP A 204 -2.86 -7.53 16.86
CA ASP A 204 -2.47 -8.92 17.14
C ASP A 204 -3.07 -9.93 16.13
N LEU A 205 -3.00 -9.59 14.84
CA LEU A 205 -3.54 -10.38 13.74
C LEU A 205 -2.41 -11.04 12.95
N ASP A 206 -2.49 -12.35 12.77
CA ASP A 206 -1.61 -13.10 11.87
C ASP A 206 -2.21 -13.16 10.46
N LEU A 207 -1.54 -12.54 9.49
CA LEU A 207 -2.07 -12.35 8.14
C LEU A 207 -1.20 -12.99 7.06
N ILE A 208 -1.86 -13.53 6.03
CA ILE A 208 -1.24 -13.95 4.77
C ILE A 208 -1.61 -12.93 3.70
N SER A 209 -0.62 -12.43 2.96
CA SER A 209 -0.84 -11.58 1.80
C SER A 209 -0.73 -12.36 0.49
N SER A 210 -1.66 -12.13 -0.44
CA SER A 210 -1.50 -12.57 -1.83
C SER A 210 -0.44 -11.72 -2.53
N ALA A 211 0.05 -12.19 -3.68
CA ALA A 211 0.97 -11.39 -4.49
C ALA A 211 0.34 -10.04 -4.86
N PRO A 212 1.07 -8.92 -4.69
CA PRO A 212 0.57 -7.61 -5.05
C PRO A 212 0.34 -7.50 -6.56
N THR A 213 -0.71 -6.82 -6.95
CA THR A 213 -1.08 -6.58 -8.35
C THR A 213 -1.41 -5.11 -8.57
N VAL A 214 -1.40 -4.68 -9.84
CA VAL A 214 -1.92 -3.39 -10.28
C VAL A 214 -3.31 -3.56 -10.87
N ILE A 215 -4.05 -2.46 -11.08
CA ILE A 215 -5.31 -2.50 -11.82
C ILE A 215 -5.01 -2.62 -13.31
N TYR A 216 -5.61 -3.61 -13.97
CA TYR A 216 -5.64 -3.72 -15.43
C TYR A 216 -7.02 -3.30 -15.96
N GLU A 217 -7.08 -2.93 -17.22
CA GLU A 217 -8.32 -2.58 -17.91
C GLU A 217 -8.60 -3.61 -19.02
N ALA A 218 -9.81 -4.14 -19.06
CA ALA A 218 -10.25 -5.00 -20.15
C ALA A 218 -11.41 -4.34 -20.89
N VAL A 219 -11.24 -4.18 -22.20
CA VAL A 219 -12.30 -3.79 -23.11
C VAL A 219 -12.96 -5.07 -23.61
N MET A 220 -14.24 -5.21 -23.32
CA MET A 220 -15.03 -6.37 -23.69
C MET A 220 -15.58 -6.20 -25.11
N LYS A 221 -15.83 -7.30 -25.81
CA LYS A 221 -16.45 -7.29 -27.17
C LYS A 221 -17.82 -6.62 -27.25
N ASN A 222 -18.50 -6.48 -26.10
CA ASN A 222 -19.77 -5.74 -26.00
C ASN A 222 -19.57 -4.23 -25.82
N GLY A 223 -18.33 -3.73 -25.87
CA GLY A 223 -17.98 -2.33 -25.68
C GLY A 223 -17.89 -1.88 -24.22
N GLN A 224 -18.13 -2.76 -23.26
CA GLN A 224 -18.00 -2.44 -21.83
C GLN A 224 -16.53 -2.50 -21.40
N THR A 225 -16.09 -1.52 -20.62
CA THR A 225 -14.76 -1.53 -19.97
C THR A 225 -14.89 -1.98 -18.54
N ILE A 226 -14.09 -2.96 -18.13
CA ILE A 226 -14.01 -3.46 -16.77
C ILE A 226 -12.59 -3.29 -16.23
N TYR A 227 -12.49 -3.08 -14.92
CA TYR A 227 -11.20 -3.01 -14.22
C TYR A 227 -10.93 -4.32 -13.48
N ILE A 228 -9.70 -4.82 -13.62
CA ILE A 228 -9.24 -6.09 -13.07
C ILE A 228 -8.17 -5.78 -12.02
N ASP A 229 -8.51 -5.92 -10.77
CA ASP A 229 -7.63 -5.72 -9.60
C ASP A 229 -7.11 -7.03 -9.01
N SER A 230 -7.66 -8.17 -9.47
CA SER A 230 -7.29 -9.51 -9.03
C SER A 230 -7.20 -10.47 -10.22
N PRO A 231 -6.24 -11.42 -10.24
CA PRO A 231 -6.18 -12.45 -11.27
C PRO A 231 -7.45 -13.31 -11.37
N SER A 232 -8.19 -13.48 -10.27
CA SER A 232 -9.45 -14.21 -10.22
C SER A 232 -10.58 -13.52 -11.01
N LYS A 233 -10.56 -12.18 -11.07
CA LYS A 233 -11.53 -11.36 -11.80
C LYS A 233 -11.22 -11.26 -13.30
N MET A 234 -10.14 -11.88 -13.79
CA MET A 234 -9.78 -11.82 -15.21
C MET A 234 -10.81 -12.59 -16.05
N PRO A 235 -11.47 -11.92 -17.03
CA PRO A 235 -12.48 -12.54 -17.88
C PRO A 235 -11.86 -13.58 -18.83
N GLU A 236 -12.69 -14.48 -19.35
CA GLU A 236 -12.26 -15.42 -20.36
C GLU A 236 -11.81 -14.70 -21.64
N GLY A 237 -10.67 -15.11 -22.19
CA GLY A 237 -10.08 -14.48 -23.36
C GLY A 237 -10.98 -14.42 -24.61
N SER A 238 -11.99 -15.31 -24.68
CA SER A 238 -12.98 -15.31 -25.76
C SER A 238 -13.93 -14.11 -25.76
N THR A 239 -14.12 -13.45 -24.61
CA THR A 239 -15.03 -12.31 -24.41
C THR A 239 -14.33 -10.96 -24.42
N VAL A 240 -13.00 -10.94 -24.36
CA VAL A 240 -12.17 -9.74 -24.32
C VAL A 240 -11.80 -9.33 -25.74
N GLU A 241 -11.88 -8.04 -26.03
CA GLU A 241 -11.39 -7.41 -27.26
C GLU A 241 -9.96 -6.91 -27.08
N ASP A 242 -9.69 -6.18 -25.98
CA ASP A 242 -8.38 -5.60 -25.67
C ASP A 242 -8.10 -5.66 -24.19
N LEU A 243 -6.84 -5.99 -23.83
CA LEU A 243 -6.32 -5.93 -22.47
C LEU A 243 -5.29 -4.81 -22.37
N ARG A 244 -5.44 -3.96 -21.34
CA ARG A 244 -4.60 -2.80 -21.16
C ARG A 244 -3.93 -2.83 -19.80
N GLU A 245 -2.66 -2.47 -19.78
CA GLU A 245 -1.88 -2.30 -18.56
C GLU A 245 -1.68 -0.82 -18.21
N PRO A 246 -1.61 -0.47 -16.92
CA PRO A 246 -1.32 0.88 -16.50
C PRO A 246 0.15 1.22 -16.77
N ILE A 247 0.39 2.37 -17.37
CA ILE A 247 1.73 2.91 -17.63
C ILE A 247 2.03 4.00 -16.60
N ALA A 248 3.21 3.90 -15.99
CA ALA A 248 3.75 4.92 -15.10
C ALA A 248 4.84 5.74 -15.81
N GLU A 249 4.80 7.05 -15.63
CA GLU A 249 5.91 7.93 -15.91
C GLU A 249 6.84 7.93 -14.70
N CYS A 250 8.07 7.46 -14.91
CA CYS A 250 9.10 7.33 -13.89
C CYS A 250 10.17 8.42 -14.11
N ASN A 251 10.28 9.33 -13.15
CA ASN A 251 11.30 10.37 -13.11
C ASN A 251 12.43 9.93 -12.18
N ILE A 252 13.59 9.66 -12.74
CA ILE A 252 14.75 9.13 -12.02
C ILE A 252 15.87 10.16 -12.04
N LEU A 253 16.38 10.50 -10.86
CA LEU A 253 17.56 11.35 -10.71
C LEU A 253 18.73 10.48 -10.25
N VAL A 254 19.84 10.49 -10.99
CA VAL A 254 20.97 9.59 -10.76
C VAL A 254 22.31 10.26 -11.10
N PRO A 255 23.42 9.99 -10.38
CA PRO A 255 24.76 10.41 -10.77
C PRO A 255 25.16 9.78 -12.11
N GLN A 256 25.94 10.55 -12.91
CA GLN A 256 26.38 10.11 -14.27
C GLN A 256 27.07 8.75 -14.28
N GLU A 257 27.83 8.41 -13.23
CA GLU A 257 28.55 7.13 -13.12
C GLU A 257 27.66 5.90 -13.10
N TYR A 258 26.38 6.02 -12.63
CA TYR A 258 25.41 4.92 -12.58
C TYR A 258 24.38 4.97 -13.69
N LEU A 259 24.44 5.96 -14.58
CA LEU A 259 23.46 6.16 -15.64
C LEU A 259 23.26 4.91 -16.50
N GLY A 260 24.35 4.27 -16.95
CA GLY A 260 24.29 3.08 -17.78
C GLY A 260 23.56 1.91 -17.13
N ASN A 261 23.82 1.65 -15.84
CA ASN A 261 23.16 0.58 -15.10
C ASN A 261 21.65 0.84 -14.95
N VAL A 262 21.29 2.10 -14.67
CA VAL A 262 19.87 2.50 -14.53
C VAL A 262 19.13 2.42 -15.85
N MET A 263 19.77 2.84 -16.96
CA MET A 263 19.21 2.72 -18.31
C MET A 263 18.94 1.25 -18.65
N THR A 264 19.90 0.36 -18.39
CA THR A 264 19.73 -1.08 -18.60
C THR A 264 18.55 -1.63 -17.79
N LEU A 265 18.47 -1.29 -16.50
CA LEU A 265 17.36 -1.70 -15.66
C LEU A 265 16.01 -1.26 -16.21
N CYS A 266 15.88 0.01 -16.64
CA CYS A 266 14.63 0.54 -17.21
C CYS A 266 14.24 -0.21 -18.49
N VAL A 267 15.18 -0.51 -19.38
CA VAL A 267 14.93 -1.25 -20.62
C VAL A 267 14.53 -2.71 -20.34
N GLU A 268 15.20 -3.38 -19.40
CA GLU A 268 14.82 -4.74 -18.94
C GLU A 268 13.38 -4.80 -18.41
N ARG A 269 12.88 -3.68 -17.86
CA ARG A 269 11.51 -3.54 -17.36
C ARG A 269 10.53 -2.99 -18.39
N ARG A 270 10.81 -3.19 -19.68
CA ARG A 270 9.98 -2.73 -20.81
C ARG A 270 9.79 -1.20 -20.84
N GLY A 271 10.72 -0.46 -20.24
CA GLY A 271 10.67 0.99 -20.18
C GLY A 271 11.02 1.65 -21.52
N ILE A 272 10.30 2.71 -21.84
CA ILE A 272 10.50 3.57 -23.00
C ILE A 272 11.02 4.91 -22.53
N GLN A 273 12.25 5.28 -22.94
CA GLN A 273 12.82 6.59 -22.60
C GLN A 273 12.05 7.73 -23.28
N LYS A 274 11.69 8.74 -22.51
CA LYS A 274 11.01 9.96 -23.01
C LYS A 274 11.90 11.18 -23.01
N ASP A 275 12.65 11.40 -21.92
CA ASP A 275 13.50 12.57 -21.76
C ASP A 275 14.76 12.26 -20.97
N MET A 276 15.82 13.07 -21.18
CA MET A 276 17.07 13.00 -20.43
C MET A 276 17.68 14.41 -20.34
N LYS A 277 17.95 14.86 -19.10
CA LYS A 277 18.55 16.16 -18.83
C LYS A 277 19.76 16.02 -17.93
N PHE A 278 20.87 16.62 -18.32
CA PHE A 278 22.08 16.69 -17.51
C PHE A 278 22.02 17.90 -16.57
N LEU A 279 22.10 17.64 -15.27
CA LEU A 279 22.06 18.63 -14.19
C LEU A 279 23.38 18.64 -13.43
N GLY A 280 24.43 19.17 -14.05
CA GLY A 280 25.77 19.14 -13.49
C GLY A 280 26.32 17.73 -13.36
N LYS A 281 26.50 17.21 -12.14
CA LYS A 281 26.98 15.85 -11.88
C LYS A 281 25.87 14.78 -11.85
N GLN A 282 24.62 15.19 -11.95
CA GLN A 282 23.46 14.32 -11.94
C GLN A 282 22.78 14.35 -13.31
N VAL A 283 22.00 13.30 -13.58
CA VAL A 283 21.17 13.17 -14.76
C VAL A 283 19.73 12.89 -14.32
N ALA A 284 18.81 13.69 -14.80
CA ALA A 284 17.38 13.43 -14.69
C ALA A 284 16.92 12.70 -15.93
N ILE A 285 16.36 11.51 -15.77
CA ILE A 285 15.82 10.69 -16.86
C ILE A 285 14.35 10.39 -16.62
N THR A 286 13.57 10.47 -17.69
CA THR A 286 12.14 10.14 -17.66
C THR A 286 11.89 8.92 -18.53
N PHE A 287 11.28 7.90 -17.95
CA PHE A 287 10.86 6.68 -18.62
C PHE A 287 9.37 6.46 -18.46
N GLU A 288 8.71 5.94 -19.47
CA GLU A 288 7.41 5.28 -19.31
C GLU A 288 7.65 3.79 -19.11
N ILE A 289 7.21 3.26 -17.98
CA ILE A 289 7.38 1.85 -17.58
C ILE A 289 6.01 1.29 -17.20
N PRO A 290 5.65 0.06 -17.58
CA PRO A 290 4.44 -0.59 -17.07
C PRO A 290 4.45 -0.62 -15.54
N MET A 291 3.35 -0.17 -14.92
CA MET A 291 3.28 0.02 -13.46
C MET A 291 3.52 -1.29 -12.70
N ALA A 292 3.10 -2.43 -13.26
CA ALA A 292 3.36 -3.75 -12.68
C ALA A 292 4.86 -4.06 -12.53
N GLU A 293 5.71 -3.51 -13.40
CA GLU A 293 7.17 -3.67 -13.34
C GLU A 293 7.82 -2.71 -12.34
N VAL A 294 7.18 -1.57 -12.06
CA VAL A 294 7.68 -0.56 -11.10
C VAL A 294 7.38 -0.98 -9.67
N VAL A 295 6.15 -1.47 -9.43
CA VAL A 295 5.62 -1.74 -8.09
C VAL A 295 6.33 -2.89 -7.39
N MET A 296 6.84 -3.90 -8.12
CA MET A 296 7.42 -5.09 -7.50
C MET A 296 8.79 -4.81 -6.86
N ASP A 297 9.87 -5.02 -7.58
CA ASP A 297 11.24 -4.97 -7.09
C ASP A 297 12.10 -3.87 -7.77
N PHE A 298 11.47 -3.01 -8.57
CA PHE A 298 12.20 -2.00 -9.34
C PHE A 298 12.96 -1.02 -8.45
N PHE A 299 12.34 -0.54 -7.37
CA PHE A 299 12.96 0.41 -6.46
C PHE A 299 14.22 -0.19 -5.79
N ASP A 300 14.14 -1.42 -5.31
CA ASP A 300 15.25 -2.11 -4.66
C ASP A 300 16.41 -2.35 -5.64
N ARG A 301 16.09 -2.75 -6.88
CA ARG A 301 17.09 -2.89 -7.94
C ARG A 301 17.69 -1.56 -8.34
N LEU A 302 16.88 -0.50 -8.42
CA LEU A 302 17.35 0.85 -8.70
C LEU A 302 18.34 1.33 -7.63
N LYS A 303 18.01 1.13 -6.35
CA LYS A 303 18.91 1.42 -5.23
C LYS A 303 20.18 0.58 -5.28
N SER A 304 20.05 -0.70 -5.56
CA SER A 304 21.19 -1.60 -5.64
C SER A 304 22.13 -1.22 -6.79
N CYS A 305 21.64 -1.00 -8.01
CA CYS A 305 22.47 -0.69 -9.17
C CYS A 305 23.09 0.72 -9.14
N SER A 306 22.51 1.63 -8.33
CA SER A 306 23.01 2.99 -8.13
C SER A 306 23.73 3.20 -6.79
N ARG A 307 23.97 2.15 -6.02
CA ARG A 307 24.53 2.20 -4.65
C ARG A 307 23.76 3.15 -3.72
N GLY A 308 22.44 3.21 -3.88
CA GLY A 308 21.56 4.05 -3.09
C GLY A 308 21.43 5.51 -3.54
N PHE A 309 22.15 5.94 -4.58
CA PHE A 309 22.16 7.34 -5.01
C PHE A 309 21.00 7.73 -5.91
N ALA A 310 20.35 6.79 -6.60
CA ALA A 310 19.21 7.13 -7.44
C ALA A 310 17.96 7.43 -6.60
N SER A 311 17.19 8.41 -7.03
CA SER A 311 15.84 8.66 -6.56
C SER A 311 14.83 8.38 -7.66
N LEU A 312 13.63 7.93 -7.26
CA LEU A 312 12.52 7.62 -8.15
C LEU A 312 11.28 8.35 -7.68
N ASP A 313 10.64 9.01 -8.61
CA ASP A 313 9.27 9.48 -8.50
C ASP A 313 8.47 8.93 -9.68
N TYR A 314 7.26 8.42 -9.46
CA TYR A 314 6.45 7.85 -10.52
C TYR A 314 4.98 8.22 -10.38
N ASN A 315 4.32 8.43 -11.52
CA ASN A 315 2.91 8.77 -11.58
C ASN A 315 2.21 7.94 -12.65
N PHE A 316 0.96 7.54 -12.38
CA PHE A 316 0.12 6.94 -13.40
C PHE A 316 -0.17 7.94 -14.52
N VAL A 317 -0.03 7.49 -15.78
CA VAL A 317 -0.30 8.32 -16.97
C VAL A 317 -1.56 7.86 -17.69
N ARG A 318 -1.58 6.59 -18.14
CA ARG A 318 -2.66 6.02 -18.95
C ARG A 318 -2.67 4.51 -18.93
N PHE A 319 -3.74 3.94 -19.42
CA PHE A 319 -3.78 2.52 -19.81
C PHE A 319 -3.32 2.36 -21.26
N GLU A 320 -2.56 1.31 -21.55
CA GLU A 320 -2.05 1.00 -22.90
C GLU A 320 -2.26 -0.48 -23.20
N SER A 321 -2.67 -0.78 -24.43
CA SER A 321 -2.89 -2.15 -24.91
C SER A 321 -1.63 -2.99 -24.79
N SER A 322 -1.76 -4.19 -24.22
CA SER A 322 -0.64 -5.09 -23.97
C SER A 322 -1.03 -6.55 -24.05
N SER A 323 -0.08 -7.38 -24.44
CA SER A 323 -0.26 -8.83 -24.51
C SER A 323 -0.17 -9.48 -23.14
N LEU A 324 -1.21 -9.30 -22.33
CA LEU A 324 -1.30 -9.83 -20.98
C LEU A 324 -1.89 -11.25 -20.96
N VAL A 325 -1.40 -12.07 -20.05
CA VAL A 325 -1.89 -13.42 -19.80
C VAL A 325 -2.02 -13.69 -18.31
N LYS A 326 -3.02 -14.50 -17.95
CA LYS A 326 -3.12 -15.06 -16.62
C LYS A 326 -2.31 -16.35 -16.56
N VAL A 327 -1.42 -16.45 -15.58
CA VAL A 327 -0.69 -17.66 -15.24
C VAL A 327 -1.32 -18.26 -14.00
N ASP A 328 -1.95 -19.42 -14.15
CA ASP A 328 -2.49 -20.21 -13.06
C ASP A 328 -1.39 -21.13 -12.50
N VAL A 329 -1.40 -21.32 -11.18
CA VAL A 329 -0.55 -22.30 -10.50
C VAL A 329 -1.39 -23.51 -10.10
N LEU A 330 -0.90 -24.72 -10.41
CA LEU A 330 -1.56 -25.95 -10.07
C LEU A 330 -0.67 -26.80 -9.15
N ILE A 331 -1.25 -27.33 -8.10
CA ILE A 331 -0.61 -28.29 -7.20
C ILE A 331 -1.37 -29.61 -7.31
N ASN A 332 -0.69 -30.66 -7.76
CA ASN A 332 -1.28 -31.96 -8.06
C ASN A 332 -2.49 -31.94 -9.01
N GLY A 333 -2.57 -30.92 -9.86
CA GLY A 333 -3.66 -30.71 -10.82
C GLY A 333 -4.74 -29.73 -10.36
N ASP A 334 -4.80 -29.41 -9.08
CA ASP A 334 -5.75 -28.44 -8.53
C ASP A 334 -5.20 -27.03 -8.63
N LYS A 335 -6.02 -26.08 -9.08
CA LYS A 335 -5.64 -24.65 -9.20
C LYS A 335 -5.61 -24.00 -7.82
N VAL A 336 -4.58 -23.22 -7.59
CA VAL A 336 -4.44 -22.37 -6.39
C VAL A 336 -4.61 -20.92 -6.82
N ASP A 337 -5.78 -20.36 -6.55
CA ASP A 337 -6.19 -19.01 -6.97
C ASP A 337 -5.30 -17.92 -6.38
N ALA A 338 -4.90 -18.05 -5.11
CA ALA A 338 -4.04 -17.11 -4.40
C ALA A 338 -2.62 -16.93 -5.01
N LEU A 339 -2.17 -17.92 -5.81
CA LEU A 339 -0.87 -17.91 -6.49
C LEU A 339 -0.96 -17.51 -7.97
N ALA A 340 -2.18 -17.30 -8.49
CA ALA A 340 -2.35 -16.85 -9.87
C ALA A 340 -1.79 -15.44 -10.06
N MET A 341 -1.21 -15.17 -11.24
CA MET A 341 -0.65 -13.86 -11.57
C MET A 341 -1.05 -13.42 -12.98
N ILE A 342 -1.11 -12.10 -13.19
CA ILE A 342 -1.25 -11.48 -14.51
C ILE A 342 0.13 -10.92 -14.89
N CYS A 343 0.62 -11.27 -16.06
CA CYS A 343 1.90 -10.76 -16.57
C CYS A 343 1.92 -10.66 -18.10
N HIS A 344 2.94 -9.99 -18.63
CA HIS A 344 3.14 -9.94 -20.07
C HIS A 344 3.49 -11.35 -20.61
N ARG A 345 2.96 -11.70 -21.79
CA ARG A 345 3.09 -13.04 -22.39
C ARG A 345 4.54 -13.47 -22.57
N GLN A 346 5.44 -12.55 -22.90
CA GLN A 346 6.87 -12.85 -23.10
C GLN A 346 7.54 -13.28 -21.79
N ASP A 347 7.14 -12.72 -20.66
CA ASP A 347 7.72 -12.98 -19.34
C ASP A 347 7.06 -14.15 -18.61
N ALA A 348 5.89 -14.56 -19.06
CA ALA A 348 5.06 -15.57 -18.39
C ALA A 348 5.80 -16.89 -18.13
N ARG A 349 6.58 -17.35 -19.12
CA ARG A 349 7.37 -18.60 -18.98
C ARG A 349 8.47 -18.46 -17.94
N HIS A 350 9.24 -17.36 -18.00
CA HIS A 350 10.35 -17.11 -17.06
C HIS A 350 9.83 -16.95 -15.62
N ARG A 351 8.78 -16.16 -15.44
CA ARG A 351 8.13 -15.96 -14.13
C ARG A 351 7.51 -17.28 -13.61
N GLY A 352 6.88 -18.06 -14.50
CA GLY A 352 6.31 -19.36 -14.15
C GLY A 352 7.38 -20.38 -13.70
N ILE A 353 8.53 -20.43 -14.36
CA ILE A 353 9.66 -21.29 -13.97
C ILE A 353 10.19 -20.86 -12.60
N ALA A 354 10.49 -19.57 -12.42
CA ALA A 354 11.02 -19.05 -11.16
C ALA A 354 10.08 -19.34 -9.97
N LEU A 355 8.77 -19.15 -10.16
CA LEU A 355 7.77 -19.43 -9.14
C LEU A 355 7.71 -20.91 -8.77
N VAL A 356 7.64 -21.79 -9.78
CA VAL A 356 7.56 -23.25 -9.58
C VAL A 356 8.85 -23.80 -8.90
N GLU A 357 10.02 -23.27 -9.24
CA GLU A 357 11.28 -23.63 -8.59
C GLU A 357 11.31 -23.16 -7.13
N LYS A 358 10.87 -21.93 -6.87
CA LYS A 358 10.80 -21.39 -5.51
C LYS A 358 9.81 -22.17 -4.64
N MET A 359 8.65 -22.53 -5.16
CA MET A 359 7.69 -23.37 -4.47
C MET A 359 8.26 -24.75 -4.15
N LYS A 360 9.02 -25.35 -5.08
CA LYS A 360 9.68 -26.64 -4.84
C LYS A 360 10.67 -26.58 -3.68
N GLU A 361 11.37 -25.46 -3.49
CA GLU A 361 12.30 -25.26 -2.37
C GLU A 361 11.55 -25.12 -1.03
N LEU A 362 10.42 -24.40 -1.05
CA LEU A 362 9.65 -24.07 0.16
C LEU A 362 8.72 -25.19 0.61
N ILE A 363 8.14 -25.96 -0.32
CA ILE A 363 7.20 -27.05 0.02
C ILE A 363 7.99 -28.22 0.63
N PRO A 364 7.70 -28.61 1.88
CA PRO A 364 8.37 -29.74 2.52
C PRO A 364 7.99 -31.06 1.82
N ARG A 365 8.92 -32.00 1.77
CA ARG A 365 8.66 -33.34 1.20
C ARG A 365 7.56 -34.04 1.98
N GLN A 366 6.59 -34.55 1.25
CA GLN A 366 5.49 -35.37 1.76
C GLN A 366 5.73 -36.86 1.52
N MET A 367 4.79 -37.72 1.93
CA MET A 367 4.86 -39.18 1.68
C MET A 367 4.49 -39.54 0.23
N PHE A 368 4.07 -38.58 -0.58
CA PHE A 368 3.74 -38.68 -1.99
C PHE A 368 4.41 -37.56 -2.78
N ASP A 369 4.52 -37.73 -4.10
CA ASP A 369 5.07 -36.72 -4.99
C ASP A 369 4.09 -35.55 -5.13
N VAL A 370 4.59 -34.30 -4.97
CA VAL A 370 3.81 -33.08 -5.18
C VAL A 370 4.20 -32.49 -6.51
N ALA A 371 3.30 -32.51 -7.49
CA ALA A 371 3.51 -31.89 -8.79
C ALA A 371 3.10 -30.41 -8.73
N ILE A 372 4.02 -29.51 -9.08
CA ILE A 372 3.78 -28.07 -9.15
C ILE A 372 3.86 -27.67 -10.62
N GLN A 373 2.87 -26.95 -11.11
CA GLN A 373 2.77 -26.54 -12.50
C GLN A 373 2.35 -25.08 -12.61
N ALA A 374 2.89 -24.37 -13.58
CA ALA A 374 2.38 -23.09 -14.02
C ALA A 374 1.77 -23.26 -15.42
N ALA A 375 0.57 -22.70 -15.64
CA ALA A 375 -0.15 -22.85 -16.89
C ALA A 375 -0.81 -21.55 -17.36
N ILE A 376 -0.91 -21.39 -18.69
CA ILE A 376 -1.72 -20.35 -19.32
C ILE A 376 -2.93 -21.06 -19.95
N GLY A 377 -4.10 -20.89 -19.35
CA GLY A 377 -5.29 -21.67 -19.74
C GLY A 377 -5.05 -23.17 -19.58
N ALA A 378 -5.09 -23.93 -20.67
CA ALA A 378 -4.82 -25.36 -20.68
C ALA A 378 -3.34 -25.73 -20.93
N GLN A 379 -2.51 -24.76 -21.30
CA GLN A 379 -1.11 -25.00 -21.67
C GLN A 379 -0.19 -24.88 -20.47
N ILE A 380 0.48 -25.97 -20.09
CA ILE A 380 1.53 -25.97 -19.05
C ILE A 380 2.79 -25.33 -19.61
N ILE A 381 3.28 -24.26 -18.96
CA ILE A 381 4.48 -23.51 -19.33
C ILE A 381 5.70 -23.84 -18.46
N ALA A 382 5.49 -24.30 -17.23
CA ALA A 382 6.53 -24.75 -16.31
C ALA A 382 6.02 -25.89 -15.44
N ARG A 383 6.92 -26.81 -15.05
CA ARG A 383 6.62 -27.92 -14.15
C ARG A 383 7.81 -28.29 -13.30
N SER A 384 7.57 -28.56 -12.02
CA SER A 384 8.53 -29.17 -11.11
C SER A 384 7.82 -30.18 -10.21
N THR A 385 8.59 -31.01 -9.51
CA THR A 385 8.03 -32.03 -8.62
C THR A 385 8.86 -32.09 -7.33
N VAL A 386 8.17 -31.94 -6.18
CA VAL A 386 8.73 -32.27 -4.87
C VAL A 386 8.59 -33.76 -4.68
N LYS A 387 9.73 -34.49 -4.70
CA LYS A 387 9.71 -35.94 -4.59
C LYS A 387 9.34 -36.39 -3.17
N ALA A 388 8.58 -37.47 -3.09
CA ALA A 388 8.19 -38.09 -1.83
C ALA A 388 9.40 -38.44 -0.95
N MET A 389 9.18 -38.40 0.35
CA MET A 389 10.12 -39.00 1.31
C MET A 389 10.16 -40.50 1.11
N ARG A 390 11.29 -41.01 0.64
CA ARG A 390 11.50 -42.46 0.55
C ARG A 390 11.85 -42.97 1.95
N LYS A 391 11.08 -43.95 2.45
CA LYS A 391 11.50 -44.73 3.62
C LYS A 391 12.84 -45.38 3.28
N ASN A 392 13.85 -45.19 4.12
CA ASN A 392 15.09 -45.94 4.00
C ASN A 392 14.81 -47.43 4.39
N VAL A 393 14.39 -48.18 3.41
CA VAL A 393 14.05 -49.61 3.58
C VAL A 393 15.26 -50.39 4.03
N LEU A 394 16.47 -49.98 3.62
CA LEU A 394 17.73 -50.57 4.04
C LEU A 394 18.02 -50.38 5.54
N ALA A 395 17.69 -49.25 6.11
CA ALA A 395 17.89 -49.02 7.54
C ALA A 395 16.94 -49.79 8.46
N LYS A 396 15.74 -50.14 7.95
CA LYS A 396 14.71 -50.86 8.72
C LYS A 396 14.69 -52.36 8.53
N CYS A 397 15.34 -52.87 7.48
CA CYS A 397 15.43 -54.32 7.25
C CYS A 397 16.79 -54.83 7.73
N TYR A 398 16.80 -55.92 8.50
CA TYR A 398 17.99 -56.59 9.01
C TYR A 398 18.90 -55.72 9.89
N GLY A 399 18.33 -54.77 10.66
CA GLY A 399 19.11 -53.91 11.57
C GLY A 399 20.13 -53.01 10.87
N GLY A 400 19.97 -52.71 9.54
CA GLY A 400 20.88 -51.93 8.74
C GLY A 400 22.06 -52.69 8.14
N ASP A 401 22.13 -54.02 8.36
CA ASP A 401 23.19 -54.88 7.79
C ASP A 401 23.01 -55.07 6.28
N VAL A 402 23.83 -54.37 5.51
CA VAL A 402 23.80 -54.39 4.03
C VAL A 402 24.34 -55.72 3.47
N SER A 403 25.22 -56.39 4.20
CA SER A 403 25.80 -57.65 3.76
C SER A 403 24.80 -58.83 3.77
N ARG A 404 23.78 -58.75 4.61
CA ARG A 404 22.68 -59.73 4.70
C ARG A 404 21.63 -59.62 3.60
N LYS A 405 21.70 -58.57 2.75
CA LYS A 405 20.79 -58.29 1.66
C LYS A 405 21.34 -58.67 0.28
N LYS A 406 22.64 -58.97 0.22
CA LYS A 406 23.24 -59.58 -0.94
C LYS A 406 23.11 -61.09 -0.83
#